data_bb83229796321e242b529c084c3f8d6c
#
_entry.id   bb83229796321e242b529c084c3f8d6c
#
_cell.length_a   1.000
_cell.length_b   1.000
_cell.length_c   1.000
_cell.angle_alpha   90.00
_cell.angle_beta   90.00
_cell.angle_gamma   90.00
#
_symmetry.space_group_name_H-M   'P 1'
#
loop_
_entity.id
_entity.type
_entity.pdbx_description
1 polymer ?
#
loop_
_entity_poly.entity_id
_entity_poly.type
_entity_poly.pdbx_seq_one_letter_code
_entity_poly.pdbx_strand_id
1 'polypeptide(L)'
;MSSPTGHRENHGSGPVGRAALIASVGGQRGWADWANPQHRLRRLLAEFIGMAGLTFVLSGGAAILVRYGGHPLQPWQTVLVLSLVSALWLVVAVYFLGDISAHFNPAMTLAFALRRDMGWVMAGAYWLTQFVAAVGGSLLARAFFGPAGNLAATMPKPGQSWQATCFEAIITFGLVLMVLNMANGPKLNGPFVPLAVGAYILAWGTMGGPYDGASMNPARSFGPDLAIGNLSTWWVYLVGPVAGAVIAVGVAYVLRGPAKAQEAGAAVGTPLDRST
;
A
#
# COMPACT_ATOMS: atom_id res chain seq x y z
N MET A 1 -1.85 -24.17 -64.69
CA MET A 1 -0.66 -23.99 -63.87
C MET A 1 -0.82 -22.69 -63.11
N SER A 2 -1.32 -22.73 -61.88
CA SER A 2 -1.53 -21.60 -61.01
C SER A 2 -0.87 -21.91 -59.66
N SER A 3 0.17 -21.13 -59.30
CA SER A 3 0.86 -21.19 -58.02
C SER A 3 -0.01 -20.64 -56.89
N PRO A 4 -0.04 -21.25 -55.71
CA PRO A 4 -0.67 -20.66 -54.55
C PRO A 4 0.35 -19.74 -53.85
N THR A 5 -0.02 -18.47 -53.70
CA THR A 5 0.65 -17.48 -52.87
C THR A 5 0.43 -17.83 -51.42
N GLY A 6 1.50 -18.19 -50.70
CA GLY A 6 1.48 -18.43 -49.26
C GLY A 6 1.29 -17.12 -48.48
N HIS A 7 0.17 -17.02 -47.80
CA HIS A 7 -0.04 -16.04 -46.74
C HIS A 7 0.86 -16.41 -45.54
N ARG A 8 1.89 -15.64 -45.30
CA ARG A 8 2.57 -15.62 -43.99
C ARG A 8 1.62 -14.99 -42.99
N GLU A 9 1.03 -15.80 -42.14
CA GLU A 9 0.37 -15.31 -40.95
C GLU A 9 1.40 -14.67 -40.03
N ASN A 10 1.24 -13.38 -39.86
CA ASN A 10 1.99 -12.59 -38.90
C ASN A 10 1.44 -12.92 -37.51
N HIS A 11 2.09 -13.84 -36.81
CA HIS A 11 1.77 -14.11 -35.40
C HIS A 11 2.09 -12.86 -34.57
N GLY A 12 1.13 -11.98 -34.46
CA GLY A 12 1.15 -10.84 -33.60
C GLY A 12 1.45 -11.27 -32.16
N SER A 13 2.37 -10.56 -31.52
CA SER A 13 2.70 -10.69 -30.11
C SER A 13 1.49 -10.35 -29.24
N GLY A 14 0.60 -11.33 -29.03
CA GLY A 14 -0.57 -11.22 -28.16
C GLY A 14 -0.18 -11.18 -26.69
N PRO A 15 -1.16 -11.10 -25.79
CA PRO A 15 -0.95 -11.01 -24.32
C PRO A 15 -0.03 -12.10 -23.75
N VAL A 16 0.08 -13.24 -24.40
CA VAL A 16 0.95 -14.37 -24.03
C VAL A 16 2.44 -14.01 -24.13
N GLY A 17 2.83 -13.20 -25.13
CA GLY A 17 4.22 -12.75 -25.27
C GLY A 17 4.66 -11.80 -24.18
N ARG A 18 3.75 -10.92 -23.70
CA ARG A 18 3.99 -10.01 -22.58
C ARG A 18 4.09 -10.75 -21.24
N ALA A 19 3.23 -11.74 -21.00
CA ALA A 19 3.30 -12.58 -19.81
C ALA A 19 4.59 -13.43 -19.77
N ALA A 20 5.04 -13.93 -20.91
CA ALA A 20 6.30 -14.66 -21.02
C ALA A 20 7.52 -13.74 -20.81
N LEU A 21 7.48 -12.49 -21.28
CA LEU A 21 8.52 -11.50 -21.05
C LEU A 21 8.61 -11.13 -19.57
N ILE A 22 7.46 -10.92 -18.91
CA ILE A 22 7.39 -10.68 -17.46
C ILE A 22 7.89 -11.91 -16.69
N ALA A 23 7.58 -13.12 -17.13
CA ALA A 23 8.05 -14.36 -16.51
C ALA A 23 9.54 -14.62 -16.73
N SER A 24 10.10 -14.28 -17.90
CA SER A 24 11.54 -14.42 -18.18
C SER A 24 12.39 -13.40 -17.42
N VAL A 25 11.86 -12.21 -17.20
CA VAL A 25 12.45 -11.20 -16.31
C VAL A 25 12.44 -11.68 -14.85
N GLY A 26 11.58 -12.61 -14.51
CA GLY A 26 11.41 -13.13 -13.17
C GLY A 26 12.57 -13.92 -12.56
N GLY A 27 13.42 -14.55 -13.34
CA GLY A 27 14.62 -15.25 -12.86
C GLY A 27 15.81 -14.34 -12.56
N GLN A 28 15.84 -13.12 -13.14
CA GLN A 28 16.89 -12.10 -12.94
C GLN A 28 16.38 -10.87 -12.17
N ARG A 29 15.32 -11.00 -11.43
CA ARG A 29 14.43 -9.95 -10.92
C ARG A 29 15.05 -8.91 -9.97
N GLY A 30 16.15 -9.18 -9.31
CA GLY A 30 16.72 -8.25 -8.33
C GLY A 30 17.19 -6.91 -8.90
N TRP A 31 17.66 -6.91 -10.13
CA TRP A 31 18.26 -5.74 -10.78
C TRP A 31 17.52 -5.26 -12.02
N ALA A 32 16.71 -6.09 -12.68
CA ALA A 32 16.02 -5.73 -13.92
C ALA A 32 14.99 -4.60 -13.71
N ASP A 33 14.21 -4.65 -12.64
CA ASP A 33 13.28 -3.57 -12.25
C ASP A 33 14.02 -2.27 -11.92
N TRP A 34 15.24 -2.37 -11.40
CA TRP A 34 16.08 -1.24 -11.06
C TRP A 34 16.84 -0.68 -12.26
N ALA A 35 17.11 -1.50 -13.26
CA ALA A 35 17.91 -1.12 -14.42
C ALA A 35 17.25 -0.04 -15.30
N ASN A 36 15.90 0.02 -15.33
CA ASN A 36 15.18 1.06 -16.10
C ASN A 36 14.88 2.29 -15.24
N PRO A 37 15.63 3.43 -15.41
CA PRO A 37 15.46 4.62 -14.59
C PRO A 37 14.04 5.21 -14.64
N GLN A 38 13.41 5.20 -15.83
CA GLN A 38 12.08 5.79 -16.01
C GLN A 38 11.01 4.95 -15.30
N HIS A 39 11.12 3.64 -15.37
CA HIS A 39 10.19 2.76 -14.69
C HIS A 39 10.30 2.93 -13.16
N ARG A 40 11.51 2.93 -12.60
CA ARG A 40 11.69 3.09 -11.15
C ARG A 40 11.25 4.46 -10.64
N LEU A 41 11.61 5.56 -11.34
CA LEU A 41 11.24 6.91 -10.91
C LEU A 41 9.72 7.12 -10.91
N ARG A 42 9.04 6.64 -11.95
CA ARG A 42 7.59 6.70 -12.06
C ARG A 42 6.91 5.99 -10.90
N ARG A 43 7.38 4.81 -10.54
CA ARG A 43 6.85 4.01 -9.42
C ARG A 43 7.14 4.65 -8.07
N LEU A 44 8.36 5.12 -7.84
CA LEU A 44 8.71 5.82 -6.60
C LEU A 44 7.91 7.10 -6.42
N LEU A 45 7.66 7.85 -7.52
CA LEU A 45 6.82 9.04 -7.47
C LEU A 45 5.35 8.69 -7.13
N ALA A 46 4.81 7.61 -7.69
CA ALA A 46 3.46 7.14 -7.36
C ALA A 46 3.35 6.75 -5.88
N GLU A 47 4.32 5.99 -5.36
CA GLU A 47 4.39 5.64 -3.94
C GLU A 47 4.51 6.88 -3.04
N PHE A 48 5.32 7.86 -3.45
CA PHE A 48 5.48 9.12 -2.73
C PHE A 48 4.15 9.90 -2.66
N ILE A 49 3.48 10.10 -3.80
CA ILE A 49 2.21 10.85 -3.86
C ILE A 49 1.13 10.17 -3.02
N GLY A 50 0.96 8.85 -3.18
CA GLY A 50 -0.05 8.10 -2.46
C GLY A 50 0.18 8.10 -0.96
N MET A 51 1.43 7.90 -0.53
CA MET A 51 1.77 7.85 0.89
C MET A 51 1.77 9.24 1.55
N ALA A 52 2.34 10.26 0.91
CA ALA A 52 2.32 11.62 1.41
C ALA A 52 0.88 12.16 1.52
N GLY A 53 0.05 11.88 0.52
CA GLY A 53 -1.37 12.23 0.56
C GLY A 53 -2.11 11.52 1.71
N LEU A 54 -1.84 10.23 1.95
CA LEU A 54 -2.46 9.48 3.05
C LEU A 54 -2.15 10.14 4.41
N THR A 55 -0.88 10.42 4.68
CA THR A 55 -0.50 11.03 5.96
C THR A 55 -0.91 12.50 6.05
N PHE A 56 -0.92 13.24 4.93
CA PHE A 56 -1.44 14.61 4.91
C PHE A 56 -2.93 14.67 5.25
N VAL A 57 -3.78 13.81 4.65
CA VAL A 57 -5.24 13.84 4.93
C VAL A 57 -5.54 13.36 6.35
N LEU A 58 -4.79 12.40 6.88
CA LEU A 58 -4.95 11.93 8.26
C LEU A 58 -4.50 12.99 9.27
N SER A 59 -3.27 13.47 9.15
CA SER A 59 -2.70 14.45 10.07
C SER A 59 -3.42 15.79 9.97
N GLY A 60 -3.71 16.24 8.76
CA GLY A 60 -4.47 17.46 8.50
C GLY A 60 -5.91 17.33 8.96
N GLY A 61 -6.56 16.21 8.69
CA GLY A 61 -7.92 15.93 9.14
C GLY A 61 -8.04 15.98 10.66
N ALA A 62 -7.12 15.37 11.38
CA ALA A 62 -7.09 15.43 12.84
C ALA A 62 -6.91 16.86 13.36
N ALA A 63 -5.98 17.61 12.78
CA ALA A 63 -5.74 18.99 13.19
C ALA A 63 -6.93 19.91 12.87
N ILE A 64 -7.54 19.75 11.68
CA ILE A 64 -8.70 20.53 11.24
C ILE A 64 -9.93 20.24 12.11
N LEU A 65 -10.22 18.97 12.40
CA LEU A 65 -11.36 18.58 13.22
C LEU A 65 -11.29 19.20 14.62
N VAL A 66 -10.11 19.22 15.24
CA VAL A 66 -9.91 19.79 16.57
C VAL A 66 -9.95 21.32 16.53
N ARG A 67 -9.36 21.93 15.50
CA ARG A 67 -9.14 23.39 15.48
C ARG A 67 -10.30 24.17 14.87
N TYR A 68 -11.00 23.59 13.88
CA TYR A 68 -12.01 24.27 13.08
C TYR A 68 -13.37 23.53 13.03
N GLY A 69 -13.50 22.39 13.70
CA GLY A 69 -14.71 21.56 13.70
C GLY A 69 -15.90 22.16 14.47
N GLY A 70 -15.74 23.31 15.09
CA GLY A 70 -16.79 24.02 15.85
C GLY A 70 -16.96 23.43 17.25
N HIS A 71 -17.88 22.46 17.42
CA HIS A 71 -18.03 21.75 18.69
C HIS A 71 -17.08 20.56 18.79
N PRO A 72 -16.54 20.24 19.99
CA PRO A 72 -15.71 19.05 20.18
C PRO A 72 -16.48 17.79 19.75
N LEU A 73 -15.89 17.03 18.82
CA LEU A 73 -16.42 15.74 18.43
C LEU A 73 -16.19 14.71 19.55
N GLN A 74 -17.11 13.79 19.72
CA GLN A 74 -16.88 12.63 20.55
C GLN A 74 -15.71 11.80 19.95
N PRO A 75 -14.91 11.11 20.79
CA PRO A 75 -13.75 10.35 20.29
C PRO A 75 -14.09 9.37 19.15
N TRP A 76 -15.23 8.69 19.21
CA TRP A 76 -15.66 7.77 18.17
C TRP A 76 -16.02 8.48 16.86
N GLN A 77 -16.56 9.71 16.92
CA GLN A 77 -16.86 10.52 15.72
C GLN A 77 -15.57 10.95 15.03
N THR A 78 -14.57 11.38 15.80
CA THR A 78 -13.24 11.72 15.27
C THR A 78 -12.63 10.53 14.57
N VAL A 79 -12.65 9.35 15.20
CA VAL A 79 -12.13 8.11 14.63
C VAL A 79 -12.87 7.73 13.36
N LEU A 80 -14.20 7.78 13.34
CA LEU A 80 -15.00 7.49 12.14
C LEU A 80 -14.66 8.42 10.98
N VAL A 81 -14.58 9.73 11.23
CA VAL A 81 -14.24 10.70 10.18
C VAL A 81 -12.82 10.46 9.65
N LEU A 82 -11.84 10.24 10.52
CA LEU A 82 -10.46 9.96 10.09
C LEU A 82 -10.34 8.65 9.34
N SER A 83 -11.08 7.61 9.75
CA SER A 83 -11.15 6.34 9.03
C SER A 83 -11.77 6.50 7.65
N LEU A 84 -12.84 7.31 7.54
CA LEU A 84 -13.50 7.60 6.27
C LEU A 84 -12.57 8.39 5.33
N VAL A 85 -11.91 9.43 5.82
CA VAL A 85 -11.00 10.27 5.02
C VAL A 85 -9.82 9.44 4.50
N SER A 86 -9.21 8.60 5.34
CA SER A 86 -8.11 7.73 4.91
C SER A 86 -8.56 6.65 3.92
N ALA A 87 -9.72 6.05 4.16
CA ALA A 87 -10.32 5.06 3.27
C ALA A 87 -10.60 5.64 1.88
N LEU A 88 -11.24 6.81 1.82
CA LEU A 88 -11.56 7.49 0.55
C LEU A 88 -10.30 7.95 -0.17
N TRP A 89 -9.28 8.45 0.55
CA TRP A 89 -7.99 8.76 -0.07
C TRP A 89 -7.37 7.53 -0.73
N LEU A 90 -7.34 6.40 -0.01
CA LEU A 90 -6.78 5.16 -0.56
C LEU A 90 -7.59 4.65 -1.76
N VAL A 91 -8.93 4.70 -1.72
CA VAL A 91 -9.75 4.37 -2.89
C VAL A 91 -9.31 5.18 -4.11
N VAL A 92 -9.26 6.51 -3.97
CA VAL A 92 -8.89 7.41 -5.06
C VAL A 92 -7.45 7.19 -5.50
N ALA A 93 -6.50 7.12 -4.56
CA ALA A 93 -5.08 6.97 -4.86
C ALA A 93 -4.79 5.65 -5.59
N VAL A 94 -5.43 4.54 -5.19
CA VAL A 94 -5.27 3.27 -5.87
C VAL A 94 -5.93 3.28 -7.24
N TYR A 95 -7.05 4.01 -7.45
CA TYR A 95 -7.65 4.14 -8.78
C TYR A 95 -6.76 4.90 -9.76
N PHE A 96 -6.13 6.02 -9.37
CA PHE A 96 -5.38 6.82 -10.34
C PHE A 96 -3.89 6.50 -10.41
N LEU A 97 -3.33 5.73 -9.45
CA LEU A 97 -1.91 5.35 -9.43
C LEU A 97 -1.68 3.84 -9.58
N GLY A 98 -2.73 3.01 -9.41
CA GLY A 98 -2.58 1.57 -9.30
C GLY A 98 -2.04 0.88 -10.54
N ASP A 99 -2.18 1.48 -11.73
CA ASP A 99 -1.56 1.01 -12.98
C ASP A 99 -0.03 1.24 -12.99
N ILE A 100 0.46 2.14 -12.10
CA ILE A 100 1.87 2.47 -11.95
C ILE A 100 2.44 1.78 -10.72
N SER A 101 1.92 2.13 -9.53
CA SER A 101 2.22 1.53 -8.23
C SER A 101 1.28 2.07 -7.17
N ALA A 102 0.78 1.22 -6.28
CA ALA A 102 -0.12 1.61 -5.20
C ALA A 102 0.02 0.71 -3.97
N HIS A 103 1.24 0.52 -3.46
CA HIS A 103 1.45 -0.16 -2.20
C HIS A 103 1.15 0.76 -1.01
N PHE A 104 1.73 1.96 -1.01
CA PHE A 104 1.61 3.00 0.03
C PHE A 104 1.78 2.47 1.46
N ASN A 105 2.48 1.33 1.60
CA ASN A 105 2.57 0.60 2.85
C ASN A 105 3.79 -0.33 2.85
N PRO A 106 4.73 -0.18 3.79
CA PRO A 106 5.89 -1.07 3.90
C PRO A 106 5.54 -2.54 4.11
N ALA A 107 4.48 -2.87 4.86
CA ALA A 107 4.04 -4.24 5.08
C ALA A 107 3.48 -4.88 3.79
N MET A 108 2.76 -4.10 2.97
CA MET A 108 2.31 -4.54 1.65
C MET A 108 3.49 -4.78 0.70
N THR A 109 4.45 -3.85 0.67
CA THR A 109 5.68 -3.99 -0.11
C THR A 109 6.47 -5.23 0.29
N LEU A 110 6.58 -5.51 1.60
CA LEU A 110 7.19 -6.73 2.12
C LEU A 110 6.48 -7.99 1.59
N ALA A 111 5.15 -8.01 1.61
CA ALA A 111 4.37 -9.15 1.15
C ALA A 111 4.65 -9.48 -0.33
N PHE A 112 4.66 -8.47 -1.21
CA PHE A 112 4.98 -8.65 -2.62
C PHE A 112 6.45 -9.07 -2.84
N ALA A 113 7.39 -8.55 -2.04
CA ALA A 113 8.79 -8.96 -2.11
C ALA A 113 8.98 -10.43 -1.66
N LEU A 114 8.33 -10.86 -0.59
CA LEU A 114 8.34 -12.25 -0.11
C LEU A 114 7.73 -13.22 -1.13
N ARG A 115 6.69 -12.81 -1.82
CA ARG A 115 6.10 -13.59 -2.93
C ARG A 115 6.94 -13.58 -4.19
N ARG A 116 8.02 -12.81 -4.24
CA ARG A 116 8.88 -12.63 -5.41
C ARG A 116 8.19 -11.92 -6.58
N ASP A 117 7.15 -11.15 -6.31
CA ASP A 117 6.47 -10.31 -7.30
C ASP A 117 7.28 -9.06 -7.65
N MET A 118 8.22 -8.66 -6.78
CA MET A 118 9.17 -7.55 -6.99
C MET A 118 10.55 -7.87 -6.41
N GLY A 119 11.57 -7.17 -6.92
CA GLY A 119 12.95 -7.31 -6.43
C GLY A 119 13.19 -6.59 -5.10
N TRP A 120 14.08 -7.13 -4.25
CA TRP A 120 14.40 -6.58 -2.93
C TRP A 120 14.99 -5.16 -2.98
N VAL A 121 15.75 -4.83 -4.05
CA VAL A 121 16.31 -3.48 -4.24
C VAL A 121 15.19 -2.46 -4.44
N MET A 122 14.18 -2.79 -5.26
CA MET A 122 13.01 -1.95 -5.45
C MET A 122 12.16 -1.87 -4.19
N ALA A 123 12.01 -2.97 -3.45
CA ALA A 123 11.32 -2.97 -2.16
C ALA A 123 11.99 -2.04 -1.14
N GLY A 124 13.31 -2.06 -1.06
CA GLY A 124 14.09 -1.13 -0.22
C GLY A 124 13.90 0.33 -0.62
N ALA A 125 13.89 0.62 -1.92
CA ALA A 125 13.61 1.97 -2.43
C ALA A 125 12.18 2.42 -2.12
N TYR A 126 11.20 1.51 -2.20
CA TYR A 126 9.81 1.78 -1.78
C TYR A 126 9.72 2.12 -0.31
N TRP A 127 10.33 1.32 0.56
CA TRP A 127 10.35 1.61 2.00
C TRP A 127 10.89 2.98 2.29
N LEU A 128 12.07 3.32 1.73
CA LEU A 128 12.64 4.65 1.91
C LEU A 128 11.68 5.75 1.44
N THR A 129 11.12 5.60 0.24
CA THR A 129 10.17 6.56 -0.33
C THR A 129 8.92 6.69 0.53
N GLN A 130 8.35 5.59 0.98
CA GLN A 130 7.14 5.57 1.80
C GLN A 130 7.37 6.26 3.16
N PHE A 131 8.50 6.00 3.83
CA PHE A 131 8.82 6.67 5.10
C PHE A 131 9.07 8.18 4.90
N VAL A 132 9.84 8.57 3.90
CA VAL A 132 10.09 9.99 3.59
C VAL A 132 8.78 10.70 3.23
N ALA A 133 7.94 10.07 2.41
CA ALA A 133 6.64 10.61 2.01
C ALA A 133 5.69 10.77 3.21
N ALA A 134 5.67 9.79 4.11
CA ALA A 134 4.82 9.84 5.31
C ALA A 134 5.21 10.99 6.24
N VAL A 135 6.50 11.19 6.45
CA VAL A 135 7.02 12.33 7.22
C VAL A 135 6.69 13.64 6.52
N GLY A 136 6.94 13.73 5.19
CA GLY A 136 6.65 14.92 4.41
C GLY A 136 5.17 15.32 4.48
N GLY A 137 4.25 14.37 4.31
CA GLY A 137 2.81 14.63 4.39
C GLY A 137 2.37 15.10 5.77
N SER A 138 2.88 14.46 6.83
CA SER A 138 2.55 14.84 8.22
C SER A 138 3.11 16.21 8.60
N LEU A 139 4.37 16.50 8.22
CA LEU A 139 4.98 17.82 8.46
C LEU A 139 4.29 18.92 7.66
N LEU A 140 3.89 18.64 6.43
CA LEU A 140 3.12 19.60 5.62
C LEU A 140 1.78 19.90 6.29
N ALA A 141 1.06 18.89 6.76
CA ALA A 141 -0.19 19.07 7.50
C ALA A 141 0.03 19.88 8.80
N ARG A 142 1.11 19.57 9.53
CA ARG A 142 1.49 20.34 10.73
C ARG A 142 1.79 21.81 10.41
N ALA A 143 2.47 22.08 9.30
CA ALA A 143 2.81 23.45 8.88
C ALA A 143 1.54 24.28 8.54
N PHE A 144 0.56 23.67 7.88
CA PHE A 144 -0.68 24.36 7.52
C PHE A 144 -1.67 24.48 8.68
N PHE A 145 -1.83 23.41 9.48
CA PHE A 145 -2.94 23.28 10.43
C PHE A 145 -2.51 23.21 11.90
N GLY A 146 -1.21 23.17 12.17
CA GLY A 146 -0.65 23.01 13.51
C GLY A 146 -0.71 21.57 14.01
N PRO A 147 -0.25 21.31 15.27
CA PRO A 147 -0.11 19.96 15.83
C PRO A 147 -1.38 19.44 16.52
N ALA A 148 -2.52 20.08 16.36
CA ALA A 148 -3.78 19.67 17.03
C ALA A 148 -4.18 18.25 16.67
N GLY A 149 -4.92 17.58 17.54
CA GLY A 149 -5.32 16.19 17.35
C GLY A 149 -4.18 15.20 17.26
N ASN A 150 -3.00 15.56 17.81
CA ASN A 150 -1.78 14.77 17.73
C ASN A 150 -1.46 14.28 16.30
N LEU A 151 -1.91 15.03 15.28
CA LEU A 151 -1.72 14.70 13.85
C LEU A 151 -2.15 13.26 13.48
N ALA A 152 -3.13 12.69 14.18
CA ALA A 152 -3.55 11.30 14.04
C ALA A 152 -2.40 10.27 14.28
N ALA A 153 -1.44 10.60 15.13
CA ALA A 153 -0.40 9.68 15.59
C ALA A 153 -1.01 8.45 16.26
N THR A 154 -0.35 7.31 16.09
CA THR A 154 -0.84 6.04 16.62
C THR A 154 -0.17 5.72 17.95
N MET A 155 -0.97 5.38 18.95
CA MET A 155 -0.46 5.00 20.26
C MET A 155 -1.33 3.92 20.89
N PRO A 156 -0.74 2.81 21.35
CA PRO A 156 -1.48 1.81 22.12
C PRO A 156 -1.89 2.38 23.47
N LYS A 157 -2.93 1.82 24.06
CA LYS A 157 -3.27 2.16 25.46
C LYS A 157 -2.12 1.82 26.39
N PRO A 158 -1.91 2.60 27.46
CA PRO A 158 -0.84 2.34 28.43
C PRO A 158 -0.85 0.88 28.92
N GLY A 159 0.30 0.24 28.91
CA GLY A 159 0.48 -1.16 29.32
C GLY A 159 -0.04 -2.21 28.32
N GLN A 160 -0.57 -1.82 27.16
CA GLN A 160 -1.17 -2.75 26.20
C GLN A 160 -0.38 -2.86 24.87
N SER A 161 0.91 -2.53 24.86
CA SER A 161 1.71 -2.53 23.63
C SER A 161 1.77 -3.90 22.96
N TRP A 162 1.87 -4.99 23.71
CA TRP A 162 1.87 -6.35 23.13
C TRP A 162 0.52 -6.77 22.59
N GLN A 163 -0.56 -6.42 23.27
CA GLN A 163 -1.91 -6.67 22.77
C GLN A 163 -2.16 -5.88 21.48
N ALA A 164 -1.73 -4.61 21.43
CA ALA A 164 -1.79 -3.80 20.22
C ALA A 164 -0.92 -4.37 19.10
N THR A 165 0.27 -4.90 19.39
CA THR A 165 1.10 -5.60 18.41
C THR A 165 0.39 -6.82 17.80
N CYS A 166 -0.26 -7.63 18.64
CA CYS A 166 -1.05 -8.77 18.16
C CYS A 166 -2.26 -8.30 17.33
N PHE A 167 -2.94 -7.24 17.75
CA PHE A 167 -4.07 -6.67 17.03
C PHE A 167 -3.63 -6.12 15.65
N GLU A 168 -2.55 -5.36 15.60
CA GLU A 168 -1.96 -4.86 14.34
C GLU A 168 -1.55 -6.02 13.40
N ALA A 169 -1.04 -7.13 13.95
CA ALA A 169 -0.75 -8.32 13.16
C ALA A 169 -2.01 -8.91 12.54
N ILE A 170 -3.11 -9.00 13.31
CA ILE A 170 -4.40 -9.55 12.83
C ILE A 170 -4.98 -8.68 11.72
N ILE A 171 -5.05 -7.36 11.93
CA ILE A 171 -5.66 -6.46 10.96
C ILE A 171 -4.79 -6.28 9.70
N THR A 172 -3.47 -6.33 9.83
CA THR A 172 -2.56 -6.31 8.68
C THR A 172 -2.59 -7.63 7.92
N PHE A 173 -2.65 -8.76 8.62
CA PHE A 173 -2.85 -10.07 8.00
C PHE A 173 -4.06 -10.08 7.06
N GLY A 174 -5.22 -9.61 7.54
CA GLY A 174 -6.43 -9.59 6.72
C GLY A 174 -6.32 -8.63 5.53
N LEU A 175 -5.74 -7.43 5.71
CA LEU A 175 -5.51 -6.49 4.62
C LEU A 175 -4.63 -7.09 3.52
N VAL A 176 -3.48 -7.63 3.90
CA VAL A 176 -2.52 -8.21 2.96
C VAL A 176 -3.11 -9.44 2.27
N LEU A 177 -3.75 -10.33 3.04
CA LEU A 177 -4.38 -11.53 2.48
C LEU A 177 -5.48 -11.17 1.47
N MET A 178 -6.31 -10.17 1.78
CA MET A 178 -7.34 -9.66 0.87
C MET A 178 -6.72 -9.15 -0.44
N VAL A 179 -5.70 -8.29 -0.36
CA VAL A 179 -5.04 -7.74 -1.55
C VAL A 179 -4.41 -8.84 -2.38
N LEU A 180 -3.67 -9.77 -1.74
CA LEU A 180 -3.04 -10.89 -2.46
C LEU A 180 -4.07 -11.80 -3.14
N ASN A 181 -5.24 -11.98 -2.57
CA ASN A 181 -6.29 -12.81 -3.17
C ASN A 181 -7.11 -12.09 -4.23
N MET A 182 -7.33 -10.78 -4.13
CA MET A 182 -8.10 -10.00 -5.09
C MET A 182 -7.27 -9.57 -6.29
N ALA A 183 -6.06 -9.06 -6.04
CA ALA A 183 -5.16 -8.61 -7.10
C ALA A 183 -4.57 -9.79 -7.89
N ASN A 184 -4.45 -10.96 -7.27
CA ASN A 184 -3.75 -12.13 -7.77
C ASN A 184 -4.66 -13.36 -7.93
N GLY A 185 -5.97 -13.20 -7.93
CA GLY A 185 -6.91 -14.30 -8.11
C GLY A 185 -7.17 -14.66 -9.56
N PRO A 186 -7.70 -15.88 -9.85
CA PRO A 186 -8.04 -16.32 -11.20
C PRO A 186 -9.13 -15.48 -11.87
N LYS A 187 -9.89 -14.73 -11.07
CA LYS A 187 -10.75 -13.63 -11.51
C LYS A 187 -10.09 -12.35 -11.01
N LEU A 188 -9.26 -11.73 -11.83
CA LEU A 188 -8.69 -10.42 -11.55
C LEU A 188 -9.81 -9.43 -11.26
N ASN A 189 -10.15 -9.29 -9.98
CA ASN A 189 -11.07 -8.26 -9.50
C ASN A 189 -10.34 -6.89 -9.41
N GLY A 190 -9.34 -6.68 -10.29
CA GLY A 190 -8.49 -5.49 -10.30
C GLY A 190 -9.25 -4.18 -10.15
N PRO A 191 -10.36 -3.95 -10.89
CA PRO A 191 -11.16 -2.72 -10.78
C PRO A 191 -11.82 -2.52 -9.42
N PHE A 192 -12.01 -3.57 -8.63
CA PHE A 192 -12.68 -3.50 -7.32
C PHE A 192 -11.69 -3.50 -6.14
N VAL A 193 -10.41 -3.74 -6.38
CA VAL A 193 -9.38 -3.71 -5.31
C VAL A 193 -9.37 -2.38 -4.56
N PRO A 194 -9.44 -1.21 -5.22
CA PRO A 194 -9.47 0.07 -4.52
C PRO A 194 -10.63 0.19 -3.53
N LEU A 195 -11.83 -0.25 -3.95
CA LEU A 195 -13.02 -0.23 -3.09
C LEU A 195 -12.88 -1.19 -1.91
N ALA A 196 -12.34 -2.40 -2.14
CA ALA A 196 -12.11 -3.37 -1.09
C ALA A 196 -11.09 -2.88 -0.06
N VAL A 197 -10.00 -2.25 -0.52
CA VAL A 197 -9.00 -1.63 0.37
C VAL A 197 -9.64 -0.52 1.20
N GLY A 198 -10.38 0.39 0.58
CA GLY A 198 -11.07 1.46 1.30
C GLY A 198 -12.08 0.93 2.31
N ALA A 199 -12.91 -0.05 1.93
CA ALA A 199 -13.88 -0.67 2.84
C ALA A 199 -13.17 -1.37 4.03
N TYR A 200 -12.07 -2.06 3.78
CA TYR A 200 -11.26 -2.69 4.83
C TYR A 200 -10.70 -1.67 5.82
N ILE A 201 -10.08 -0.60 5.30
CA ILE A 201 -9.53 0.49 6.12
C ILE A 201 -10.62 1.20 6.92
N LEU A 202 -11.79 1.46 6.31
CA LEU A 202 -12.92 2.08 7.02
C LEU A 202 -13.41 1.19 8.16
N ALA A 203 -13.62 -0.10 7.90
CA ALA A 203 -14.13 -1.04 8.91
C ALA A 203 -13.17 -1.18 10.10
N TRP A 204 -11.92 -1.52 9.82
CA TRP A 204 -10.92 -1.75 10.88
C TRP A 204 -10.44 -0.44 11.53
N GLY A 205 -10.33 0.63 10.77
CA GLY A 205 -10.02 1.96 11.29
C GLY A 205 -11.08 2.45 12.28
N THR A 206 -12.35 2.27 11.94
CA THR A 206 -13.47 2.65 12.84
C THR A 206 -13.50 1.78 14.09
N MET A 207 -13.32 0.47 13.95
CA MET A 207 -13.36 -0.48 15.06
C MET A 207 -12.13 -0.39 15.96
N GLY A 208 -10.94 -0.38 15.39
CA GLY A 208 -9.67 -0.44 16.11
C GLY A 208 -9.07 0.92 16.46
N GLY A 209 -9.48 1.99 15.75
CA GLY A 209 -8.93 3.33 15.96
C GLY A 209 -8.96 3.83 17.39
N PRO A 210 -10.05 3.62 18.17
CA PRO A 210 -10.09 3.99 19.59
C PRO A 210 -9.13 3.18 20.47
N TYR A 211 -8.69 2.01 20.00
CA TYR A 211 -7.84 1.10 20.75
C TYR A 211 -6.36 1.46 20.63
N ASP A 212 -5.84 1.54 19.40
CA ASP A 212 -4.41 1.81 19.15
C ASP A 212 -4.13 2.69 17.92
N GLY A 213 -5.18 3.13 17.22
CA GLY A 213 -5.06 3.91 15.99
C GLY A 213 -5.22 3.09 14.72
N ALA A 214 -5.33 1.75 14.78
CA ALA A 214 -5.52 0.81 13.67
C ALA A 214 -4.67 1.15 12.45
N SER A 215 -3.36 0.99 12.58
CA SER A 215 -2.40 1.47 11.58
C SER A 215 -2.33 0.61 10.32
N MET A 216 -2.10 -0.69 10.49
CA MET A 216 -1.83 -1.65 9.40
C MET A 216 -0.66 -1.27 8.49
N ASN A 217 0.10 -0.22 8.85
CA ASN A 217 1.07 0.41 7.95
C ASN A 217 2.19 1.11 8.75
N PRO A 218 3.41 0.56 8.76
CA PRO A 218 4.52 1.14 9.50
C PRO A 218 4.83 2.60 9.16
N ALA A 219 4.75 2.99 7.88
CA ALA A 219 5.03 4.35 7.45
C ALA A 219 3.90 5.32 7.84
N ARG A 220 2.63 4.88 7.78
CA ARG A 220 1.47 5.67 8.20
C ARG A 220 1.55 6.05 9.69
N SER A 221 2.13 5.18 10.51
CA SER A 221 2.38 5.51 11.92
C SER A 221 3.62 6.38 12.08
N PHE A 222 4.72 6.01 11.43
CA PHE A 222 6.00 6.71 11.57
C PHE A 222 5.92 8.21 11.28
N GLY A 223 5.22 8.60 10.20
CA GLY A 223 5.13 9.99 9.78
C GLY A 223 4.56 10.92 10.85
N PRO A 224 3.32 10.69 11.33
CA PRO A 224 2.72 11.48 12.39
C PRO A 224 3.47 11.38 13.73
N ASP A 225 3.91 10.17 14.13
CA ASP A 225 4.61 9.95 15.37
C ASP A 225 5.93 10.75 15.43
N LEU A 226 6.69 10.76 14.32
CA LEU A 226 7.87 11.60 14.18
C LEU A 226 7.50 13.09 14.16
N ALA A 227 6.43 13.47 13.46
CA ALA A 227 6.01 14.86 13.37
C ALA A 227 5.58 15.46 14.73
N ILE A 228 5.07 14.65 15.66
CA ILE A 228 4.80 15.09 17.05
C ILE A 228 5.98 14.87 17.99
N GLY A 229 7.06 14.22 17.55
CA GLY A 229 8.25 13.94 18.34
C GLY A 229 8.12 12.75 19.32
N ASN A 230 7.22 11.80 19.06
CA ASN A 230 7.02 10.63 19.92
C ASN A 230 7.07 9.31 19.13
N LEU A 231 8.22 8.64 19.18
CA LEU A 231 8.45 7.32 18.56
C LEU A 231 8.48 6.17 19.58
N SER A 232 8.13 6.42 20.84
CA SER A 232 8.31 5.45 21.94
C SER A 232 7.60 4.11 21.72
N THR A 233 6.45 4.13 21.05
CA THR A 233 5.64 2.95 20.77
C THR A 233 5.57 2.59 19.29
N TRP A 234 6.34 3.26 18.42
CA TRP A 234 6.31 3.00 16.99
C TRP A 234 6.68 1.55 16.61
N TRP A 235 7.50 0.89 17.43
CA TRP A 235 7.85 -0.51 17.23
C TRP A 235 6.63 -1.45 17.14
N VAL A 236 5.52 -1.13 17.81
CA VAL A 236 4.24 -1.86 17.74
C VAL A 236 3.75 -1.91 16.30
N TYR A 237 3.80 -0.77 15.63
CA TYR A 237 3.33 -0.57 14.26
C TYR A 237 4.33 -0.99 13.19
N LEU A 238 5.51 -1.42 13.59
CA LEU A 238 6.47 -2.13 12.75
C LEU A 238 6.30 -3.64 12.91
N VAL A 239 6.40 -4.14 14.14
CA VAL A 239 6.43 -5.58 14.43
C VAL A 239 5.10 -6.24 14.09
N GLY A 240 3.97 -5.66 14.53
CA GLY A 240 2.63 -6.18 14.25
C GLY A 240 2.35 -6.32 12.75
N PRO A 241 2.41 -5.21 11.98
CA PRO A 241 2.18 -5.27 10.53
C PRO A 241 3.14 -6.20 9.79
N VAL A 242 4.43 -6.24 10.14
CA VAL A 242 5.39 -7.17 9.52
C VAL A 242 4.99 -8.63 9.79
N ALA A 243 4.65 -8.98 11.03
CA ALA A 243 4.20 -10.32 11.38
C ALA A 243 2.93 -10.70 10.61
N GLY A 244 1.94 -9.80 10.58
CA GLY A 244 0.70 -10.00 9.82
C GLY A 244 0.94 -10.23 8.34
N ALA A 245 1.81 -9.44 7.71
CA ALA A 245 2.16 -9.59 6.30
C ALA A 245 2.85 -10.95 6.00
N VAL A 246 3.78 -11.37 6.85
CA VAL A 246 4.48 -12.67 6.69
C VAL A 246 3.48 -13.83 6.78
N ILE A 247 2.60 -13.81 7.78
CA ILE A 247 1.57 -14.84 7.95
C ILE A 247 0.62 -14.84 6.75
N ALA A 248 0.21 -13.66 6.26
CA ALA A 248 -0.68 -13.52 5.11
C ALA A 248 -0.08 -14.13 3.83
N VAL A 249 1.22 -13.94 3.59
CA VAL A 249 1.92 -14.57 2.47
C VAL A 249 1.89 -16.09 2.58
N GLY A 250 2.17 -16.64 3.77
CA GLY A 250 2.11 -18.09 4.00
C GLY A 250 0.71 -18.66 3.72
N VAL A 251 -0.33 -18.00 4.25
CA VAL A 251 -1.74 -18.41 4.03
C VAL A 251 -2.13 -18.25 2.56
N ALA A 252 -1.71 -17.17 1.89
CA ALA A 252 -1.97 -17.00 0.46
C ALA A 252 -1.37 -18.12 -0.39
N TYR A 253 -0.16 -18.61 -0.05
CA TYR A 253 0.43 -19.79 -0.69
C TYR A 253 -0.42 -21.06 -0.51
N VAL A 254 -0.96 -21.27 0.69
CA VAL A 254 -1.83 -22.42 0.96
C VAL A 254 -3.14 -22.32 0.17
N LEU A 255 -3.73 -21.12 0.11
CA LEU A 255 -5.03 -20.92 -0.53
C LEU A 255 -4.95 -20.87 -2.07
N ARG A 256 -3.87 -20.34 -2.65
CA ARG A 256 -3.77 -20.02 -4.08
C ARG A 256 -2.55 -20.62 -4.79
N GLY A 257 -1.63 -21.21 -4.03
CA GLY A 257 -0.34 -21.66 -4.55
C GLY A 257 0.65 -20.51 -4.83
N PRO A 258 1.75 -20.78 -5.55
CA PRO A 258 2.76 -19.78 -5.88
C PRO A 258 2.20 -18.72 -6.82
N ALA A 259 2.74 -17.50 -6.72
CA ALA A 259 2.36 -16.39 -7.59
C ALA A 259 2.62 -16.71 -9.07
N LYS A 260 1.63 -16.41 -9.92
CA LYS A 260 1.75 -16.54 -11.37
C LYS A 260 2.30 -15.25 -11.98
N ALA A 261 2.92 -15.35 -13.16
CA ALA A 261 3.53 -14.21 -13.83
C ALA A 261 2.54 -13.04 -14.10
N GLN A 262 1.29 -13.36 -14.41
CA GLN A 262 0.22 -12.36 -14.60
C GLN A 262 -0.12 -11.61 -13.31
N GLU A 263 0.10 -12.23 -12.17
CA GLU A 263 -0.19 -11.68 -10.84
C GLU A 263 0.88 -10.67 -10.41
N ALA A 264 2.11 -10.81 -10.90
CA ALA A 264 3.18 -9.86 -10.63
C ALA A 264 2.88 -8.45 -11.17
N GLY A 265 2.03 -8.33 -12.18
CA GLY A 265 1.57 -7.05 -12.71
C GLY A 265 0.90 -6.16 -11.65
N ALA A 266 0.21 -6.74 -10.66
CA ALA A 266 -0.38 -5.99 -9.55
C ALA A 266 0.66 -5.35 -8.63
N ALA A 267 1.83 -5.99 -8.50
CA ALA A 267 2.93 -5.49 -7.65
C ALA A 267 3.84 -4.48 -8.36
N VAL A 268 4.04 -4.66 -9.68
CA VAL A 268 5.05 -3.90 -10.44
C VAL A 268 4.47 -2.87 -11.40
N GLY A 269 3.15 -2.77 -11.49
CA GLY A 269 2.48 -1.86 -12.43
C GLY A 269 2.65 -2.25 -13.90
N THR A 270 2.07 -1.44 -14.78
CA THR A 270 2.13 -1.65 -16.24
C THR A 270 3.29 -0.85 -16.83
N PRO A 271 4.22 -1.48 -17.57
CA PRO A 271 5.26 -0.75 -18.31
C PRO A 271 4.64 0.23 -19.31
N LEU A 272 5.28 1.40 -19.48
CA LEU A 272 4.93 2.31 -20.57
C LEU A 272 5.23 1.63 -21.90
N ASP A 273 4.21 1.45 -22.74
CA ASP A 273 4.38 1.06 -24.12
C ASP A 273 4.81 2.31 -24.92
N ARG A 274 6.02 2.30 -25.47
CA ARG A 274 6.59 3.39 -26.30
C ARG A 274 6.39 3.15 -27.80
N SER A 275 5.56 2.20 -28.17
CA SER A 275 5.27 1.88 -29.56
C SER A 275 4.13 2.70 -30.18
N THR A 276 3.68 3.77 -29.50
CA THR A 276 2.71 4.74 -30.07
C THR A 276 3.36 6.11 -30.22
#